data_ff42e018d7f717962c9d168340b652b0
#
_entry.id   ff42e018d7f717962c9d168340b652b0
#
_cell.length_a   1.000
_cell.length_b   1.000
_cell.length_c   1.000
_cell.angle_alpha   90.00
_cell.angle_beta   90.00
_cell.angle_gamma   90.00
#
_symmetry.space_group_name_H-M   'P 1'
#
loop_
_entity.id
_entity.type
_entity.pdbx_description
1 polymer ?
#
loop_
_entity_poly.entity_id
_entity_poly.type
_entity_poly.pdbx_seq_one_letter_code
_entity_poly.pdbx_strand_id
1 'polypeptide(L)'
;MAHIDLQNDYPGIRGPMAFSPQTAKPLNELAEILLRDDNNTLSRGERELIATYVSSLNDCFFCQNVHGGLAQHYLECNTHFIDAVKKDFYTSAISHKMKSLLSIAASVQKGGKNVTAQQIENAKAAGATDKEIHDTVLIAAAFCMFNRYVDGLATWAPEDKTYYIERAKQRAEEGYAGYDASK
;
A
#
# COMPACT_ATOMS: atom_id res chain seq x y z
N MET A 1 -2.59 -22.77 -5.24
CA MET A 1 -3.20 -22.45 -6.56
C MET A 1 -4.35 -21.47 -6.33
N ALA A 2 -4.55 -20.53 -7.24
CA ALA A 2 -5.70 -19.62 -7.15
C ALA A 2 -7.03 -20.39 -7.17
N HIS A 3 -8.08 -19.79 -6.58
CA HIS A 3 -9.42 -20.42 -6.52
C HIS A 3 -10.11 -20.58 -7.88
N ILE A 4 -9.64 -19.83 -8.88
CA ILE A 4 -10.15 -19.91 -10.27
C ILE A 4 -8.97 -20.07 -11.23
N ASP A 5 -9.23 -20.58 -12.44
CA ASP A 5 -8.23 -20.61 -13.50
C ASP A 5 -8.02 -19.21 -14.09
N LEU A 6 -6.89 -18.58 -13.74
CA LEU A 6 -6.51 -17.27 -14.23
C LEU A 6 -5.82 -17.31 -15.60
N GLN A 7 -5.60 -18.49 -16.19
CA GLN A 7 -4.90 -18.73 -17.45
C GLN A 7 -3.46 -18.13 -17.47
N ASN A 8 -2.89 -17.92 -16.32
CA ASN A 8 -1.52 -17.46 -16.11
C ASN A 8 -1.05 -17.85 -14.70
N ASP A 9 0.26 -17.75 -14.45
CA ASP A 9 0.89 -18.06 -13.16
C ASP A 9 1.63 -16.84 -12.59
N TYR A 10 1.07 -15.64 -12.76
CA TYR A 10 1.66 -14.43 -12.18
C TYR A 10 1.29 -14.29 -10.69
N PRO A 11 2.25 -13.86 -9.84
CA PRO A 11 2.03 -13.76 -8.40
C PRO A 11 1.13 -12.58 -8.02
N GLY A 12 0.39 -12.76 -6.93
CA GLY A 12 -0.40 -11.74 -6.28
C GLY A 12 -1.41 -11.09 -7.23
N ILE A 13 -1.52 -9.77 -7.18
CA ILE A 13 -2.48 -9.01 -7.98
C ILE A 13 -2.21 -9.10 -9.50
N ARG A 14 -0.99 -9.50 -9.90
CA ARG A 14 -0.61 -9.60 -11.31
C ARG A 14 -1.45 -10.64 -12.06
N GLY A 15 -1.72 -11.77 -11.42
CA GLY A 15 -2.54 -12.83 -12.02
C GLY A 15 -3.94 -12.36 -12.40
N PRO A 16 -4.75 -11.87 -11.45
CA PRO A 16 -6.08 -11.33 -11.71
C PRO A 16 -6.09 -10.13 -12.66
N MET A 17 -5.08 -9.25 -12.61
CA MET A 17 -4.96 -8.12 -13.53
C MET A 17 -4.69 -8.56 -14.96
N ALA A 18 -3.85 -9.58 -15.18
CA ALA A 18 -3.62 -10.15 -16.50
C ALA A 18 -4.87 -10.88 -17.03
N PHE A 19 -5.62 -11.53 -16.16
CA PHE A 19 -6.89 -12.20 -16.50
C PHE A 19 -7.99 -11.20 -16.92
N SER A 20 -8.03 -10.01 -16.29
CA SER A 20 -9.05 -8.99 -16.57
C SER A 20 -8.42 -7.60 -16.84
N PRO A 21 -7.86 -7.38 -18.05
CA PRO A 21 -7.18 -6.11 -18.38
C PRO A 21 -8.09 -4.89 -18.29
N GLN A 22 -9.38 -5.04 -18.58
CA GLN A 22 -10.36 -3.94 -18.52
C GLN A 22 -10.58 -3.43 -17.10
N THR A 23 -10.44 -4.27 -16.07
CA THR A 23 -10.50 -3.85 -14.67
C THR A 23 -9.13 -3.48 -14.13
N ALA A 24 -8.06 -4.08 -14.64
CA ALA A 24 -6.69 -3.77 -14.26
C ALA A 24 -6.32 -2.31 -14.59
N LYS A 25 -6.73 -1.80 -15.76
CA LYS A 25 -6.41 -0.44 -16.19
C LYS A 25 -6.84 0.63 -15.18
N PRO A 26 -8.14 0.76 -14.81
CA PRO A 26 -8.56 1.78 -13.84
C PRO A 26 -7.98 1.55 -12.43
N LEU A 27 -7.71 0.31 -12.03
CA LEU A 27 -7.07 0.02 -10.75
C LEU A 27 -5.61 0.50 -10.72
N ASN A 28 -4.87 0.30 -11.80
CA ASN A 28 -3.50 0.79 -11.95
C ASN A 28 -3.46 2.32 -12.04
N GLU A 29 -4.38 2.95 -12.76
CA GLU A 29 -4.51 4.41 -12.82
C GLU A 29 -4.81 5.00 -11.43
N LEU A 30 -5.69 4.37 -10.66
CA LEU A 30 -5.95 4.77 -9.26
C LEU A 30 -4.70 4.66 -8.40
N ALA A 31 -3.97 3.54 -8.47
CA ALA A 31 -2.74 3.34 -7.73
C ALA A 31 -1.65 4.37 -8.11
N GLU A 32 -1.52 4.69 -9.40
CA GLU A 32 -0.59 5.73 -9.88
C GLU A 32 -0.88 7.08 -9.24
N ILE A 33 -2.15 7.52 -9.27
CA ILE A 33 -2.57 8.79 -8.68
C ILE A 33 -2.33 8.79 -7.17
N LEU A 34 -2.77 7.76 -6.47
CA LEU A 34 -2.69 7.71 -5.01
C LEU A 34 -1.25 7.65 -4.50
N LEU A 35 -0.37 6.93 -5.19
CA LEU A 35 0.96 6.62 -4.67
C LEU A 35 2.08 7.45 -5.32
N ARG A 36 1.86 8.00 -6.52
CA ARG A 36 2.94 8.61 -7.31
C ARG A 36 2.68 10.04 -7.78
N ASP A 37 1.45 10.59 -7.68
CA ASP A 37 1.17 11.97 -8.06
C ASP A 37 2.12 12.93 -7.30
N ASP A 38 2.86 13.75 -8.04
CA ASP A 38 3.83 14.69 -7.48
C ASP A 38 3.16 15.96 -6.90
N ASN A 39 1.87 16.19 -7.17
CA ASN A 39 1.08 17.25 -6.54
C ASN A 39 0.55 16.82 -5.14
N ASN A 40 1.40 16.17 -4.36
CA ASN A 40 1.06 15.69 -3.02
C ASN A 40 2.15 16.08 -2.03
N THR A 41 1.74 16.51 -0.84
CA THR A 41 2.67 16.90 0.23
C THR A 41 3.19 15.73 1.04
N LEU A 42 2.52 14.53 0.96
CA LEU A 42 3.10 13.28 1.40
C LEU A 42 4.06 12.77 0.32
N SER A 43 5.28 12.43 0.71
CA SER A 43 6.23 11.79 -0.19
C SER A 43 5.71 10.45 -0.72
N ARG A 44 6.24 9.98 -1.85
CA ARG A 44 5.88 8.64 -2.38
C ARG A 44 6.16 7.55 -1.33
N GLY A 45 7.26 7.67 -0.59
CA GLY A 45 7.61 6.71 0.47
C GLY A 45 6.62 6.71 1.64
N GLU A 46 6.10 7.86 2.06
CA GLU A 46 5.07 7.94 3.11
C GLU A 46 3.75 7.32 2.65
N ARG A 47 3.34 7.53 1.39
CA ARG A 47 2.13 6.91 0.81
C ARG A 47 2.27 5.40 0.67
N GLU A 48 3.42 4.92 0.22
CA GLU A 48 3.76 3.49 0.18
C GLU A 48 3.81 2.89 1.60
N LEU A 49 4.26 3.63 2.60
CA LEU A 49 4.26 3.19 3.99
C LEU A 49 2.84 3.03 4.54
N ILE A 50 1.91 3.94 4.22
CA ILE A 50 0.48 3.79 4.54
C ILE A 50 -0.09 2.53 3.90
N ALA A 51 0.18 2.32 2.62
CA ALA A 51 -0.22 1.15 1.86
C ALA A 51 0.30 -0.16 2.48
N THR A 52 1.59 -0.17 2.83
CA THR A 52 2.27 -1.28 3.51
C THR A 52 1.62 -1.61 4.85
N TYR A 53 1.39 -0.59 5.66
CA TYR A 53 0.82 -0.76 6.99
C TYR A 53 -0.60 -1.33 6.93
N VAL A 54 -1.46 -0.79 6.07
CA VAL A 54 -2.82 -1.34 5.87
C VAL A 54 -2.78 -2.77 5.35
N SER A 55 -1.88 -3.08 4.41
CA SER A 55 -1.72 -4.44 3.90
C SER A 55 -1.24 -5.42 4.96
N SER A 56 -0.40 -4.98 5.90
CA SER A 56 0.03 -5.80 7.04
C SER A 56 -1.12 -6.06 8.03
N LEU A 57 -1.99 -5.07 8.27
CA LEU A 57 -3.18 -5.24 9.11
C LEU A 57 -4.23 -6.18 8.48
N ASN A 58 -4.28 -6.26 7.15
CA ASN A 58 -5.12 -7.19 6.41
C ASN A 58 -4.47 -8.58 6.24
N ASP A 59 -3.23 -8.76 6.72
CA ASP A 59 -2.42 -9.99 6.55
C ASP A 59 -2.20 -10.39 5.08
N CYS A 60 -2.27 -9.44 4.15
CA CYS A 60 -1.99 -9.69 2.74
C CYS A 60 -0.48 -9.75 2.49
N PHE A 61 0.08 -10.96 2.45
CA PHE A 61 1.53 -11.17 2.33
C PHE A 61 2.13 -10.52 1.07
N PHE A 62 1.49 -10.69 -0.09
CA PHE A 62 1.99 -10.11 -1.33
C PHE A 62 2.03 -8.58 -1.26
N CYS A 63 0.91 -7.94 -0.91
CA CYS A 63 0.81 -6.48 -0.95
C CYS A 63 1.73 -5.81 0.08
N GLN A 64 1.79 -6.32 1.32
CA GLN A 64 2.66 -5.73 2.34
C GLN A 64 4.15 -5.79 1.99
N ASN A 65 4.59 -6.80 1.22
CA ASN A 65 5.99 -6.92 0.80
C ASN A 65 6.28 -6.09 -0.46
N VAL A 66 5.38 -6.03 -1.43
CA VAL A 66 5.53 -5.14 -2.62
C VAL A 66 5.66 -3.69 -2.18
N HIS A 67 4.68 -3.20 -1.41
CA HIS A 67 4.64 -1.79 -1.00
C HIS A 67 5.67 -1.49 0.09
N GLY A 68 6.01 -2.49 0.93
CA GLY A 68 7.12 -2.39 1.88
C GLY A 68 8.47 -2.21 1.20
N GLY A 69 8.71 -2.92 0.10
CA GLY A 69 9.91 -2.73 -0.73
C GLY A 69 9.97 -1.34 -1.37
N LEU A 70 8.83 -0.84 -1.88
CA LEU A 70 8.74 0.50 -2.44
C LEU A 70 8.91 1.60 -1.38
N ALA A 71 8.28 1.44 -0.20
CA ALA A 71 8.48 2.35 0.93
C ALA A 71 9.96 2.39 1.35
N GLN A 72 10.61 1.22 1.45
CA GLN A 72 12.04 1.11 1.74
C GLN A 72 12.89 1.85 0.70
N HIS A 73 12.59 1.67 -0.59
CA HIS A 73 13.31 2.33 -1.68
C HIS A 73 13.17 3.86 -1.61
N TYR A 74 11.94 4.38 -1.51
CA TYR A 74 11.71 5.84 -1.51
C TYR A 74 12.13 6.54 -0.22
N LEU A 75 12.08 5.86 0.94
CA LEU A 75 12.49 6.41 2.23
C LEU A 75 13.98 6.18 2.52
N GLU A 76 14.70 5.51 1.62
CA GLU A 76 16.12 5.15 1.78
C GLU A 76 16.39 4.47 3.13
N CYS A 77 15.46 3.60 3.55
CA CYS A 77 15.54 2.89 4.83
C CYS A 77 15.75 1.39 4.62
N ASN A 78 15.86 0.63 5.70
CA ASN A 78 16.02 -0.82 5.65
C ASN A 78 14.73 -1.56 6.03
N THR A 79 14.70 -2.87 5.78
CA THR A 79 13.56 -3.75 6.10
C THR A 79 13.19 -3.70 7.58
N HIS A 80 14.19 -3.57 8.47
CA HIS A 80 13.94 -3.49 9.92
C HIS A 80 13.09 -2.27 10.30
N PHE A 81 13.31 -1.12 9.64
CA PHE A 81 12.48 0.07 9.84
C PHE A 81 11.02 -0.19 9.43
N ILE A 82 10.80 -0.80 8.27
CA ILE A 82 9.45 -1.14 7.78
C ILE A 82 8.76 -2.12 8.73
N ASP A 83 9.47 -3.16 9.18
CA ASP A 83 8.93 -4.15 10.11
C ASP A 83 8.62 -3.54 11.49
N ALA A 84 9.43 -2.58 11.96
CA ALA A 84 9.15 -1.85 13.20
C ALA A 84 7.85 -1.03 13.08
N VAL A 85 7.62 -0.33 11.96
CA VAL A 85 6.38 0.42 11.73
C VAL A 85 5.17 -0.52 11.68
N LYS A 86 5.27 -1.66 10.98
CA LYS A 86 4.20 -2.66 10.93
C LYS A 86 3.87 -3.22 12.31
N LYS A 87 4.88 -3.46 13.13
CA LYS A 87 4.72 -4.02 14.48
C LYS A 87 4.09 -3.03 15.45
N ASP A 88 4.64 -1.83 15.52
CA ASP A 88 4.17 -0.74 16.40
C ASP A 88 4.67 0.62 15.89
N PHE A 89 3.82 1.29 15.10
CA PHE A 89 4.18 2.60 14.57
C PHE A 89 4.29 3.68 15.64
N TYR A 90 3.66 3.51 16.80
CA TYR A 90 3.76 4.52 17.88
C TYR A 90 5.17 4.63 18.46
N THR A 91 5.88 3.52 18.54
CA THR A 91 7.27 3.47 19.05
C THR A 91 8.32 3.61 17.95
N SER A 92 7.93 3.51 16.68
CA SER A 92 8.86 3.60 15.55
C SER A 92 9.35 5.03 15.30
N ALA A 93 10.47 5.16 14.58
CA ALA A 93 11.16 6.43 14.30
C ALA A 93 10.55 7.19 13.11
N ILE A 94 9.21 7.32 13.08
CA ILE A 94 8.48 8.15 12.10
C ILE A 94 7.97 9.44 12.75
N SER A 95 7.63 10.43 11.93
CA SER A 95 7.13 11.72 12.41
C SER A 95 5.80 11.60 13.18
N HIS A 96 5.51 12.56 14.07
CA HIS A 96 4.22 12.61 14.76
C HIS A 96 3.05 12.71 13.77
N LYS A 97 3.22 13.43 12.67
CA LYS A 97 2.26 13.49 11.57
C LYS A 97 1.98 12.09 11.00
N MET A 98 3.00 11.33 10.65
CA MET A 98 2.83 9.97 10.14
C MET A 98 2.18 9.04 11.16
N LYS A 99 2.51 9.13 12.44
CA LYS A 99 1.84 8.35 13.50
C LYS A 99 0.34 8.63 13.54
N SER A 100 -0.06 9.89 13.45
CA SER A 100 -1.48 10.28 13.43
C SER A 100 -2.19 9.79 12.15
N LEU A 101 -1.54 9.88 10.99
CA LEU A 101 -2.09 9.37 9.72
C LEU A 101 -2.23 7.84 9.73
N LEU A 102 -1.24 7.11 10.24
CA LEU A 102 -1.33 5.65 10.37
C LEU A 102 -2.42 5.21 11.37
N SER A 103 -2.67 6.01 12.42
CA SER A 103 -3.82 5.77 13.32
C SER A 103 -5.15 5.87 12.58
N ILE A 104 -5.31 6.86 11.69
CA ILE A 104 -6.49 6.99 10.82
C ILE A 104 -6.58 5.79 9.87
N ALA A 105 -5.48 5.43 9.20
CA ALA A 105 -5.42 4.29 8.29
C ALA A 105 -5.82 2.97 8.96
N ALA A 106 -5.37 2.74 10.20
CA ALA A 106 -5.78 1.59 11.01
C ALA A 106 -7.29 1.54 11.30
N SER A 107 -7.89 2.71 11.55
CA SER A 107 -9.33 2.81 11.75
C SER A 107 -10.11 2.54 10.46
N VAL A 108 -9.66 3.07 9.32
CA VAL A 108 -10.25 2.78 8.00
C VAL A 108 -10.20 1.29 7.68
N GLN A 109 -9.08 0.62 7.98
CA GLN A 109 -8.90 -0.81 7.74
C GLN A 109 -9.97 -1.65 8.47
N LYS A 110 -10.33 -1.28 9.70
CA LYS A 110 -11.41 -1.94 10.48
C LYS A 110 -12.81 -1.57 9.96
N GLY A 111 -12.93 -0.40 9.32
CA GLY A 111 -14.18 0.13 8.77
C GLY A 111 -14.20 1.65 8.86
N GLY A 112 -14.59 2.33 7.79
CA GLY A 112 -14.51 3.81 7.71
C GLY A 112 -15.21 4.54 8.85
N LYS A 113 -16.27 3.96 9.43
CA LYS A 113 -16.98 4.54 10.60
C LYS A 113 -16.17 4.53 11.90
N ASN A 114 -15.05 3.81 11.94
CA ASN A 114 -14.16 3.79 13.12
C ASN A 114 -13.20 4.99 13.17
N VAL A 115 -13.13 5.80 12.12
CA VAL A 115 -12.38 7.07 12.15
C VAL A 115 -13.13 8.04 13.03
N THR A 116 -12.44 8.59 14.06
CA THR A 116 -13.02 9.51 15.03
C THR A 116 -12.63 10.95 14.74
N ALA A 117 -13.47 11.90 15.17
CA ALA A 117 -13.13 13.33 15.09
C ALA A 117 -11.80 13.63 15.83
N GLN A 118 -11.55 12.98 16.97
CA GLN A 118 -10.31 13.15 17.72
C GLN A 118 -9.07 12.74 16.93
N GLN A 119 -9.12 11.67 16.13
CA GLN A 119 -7.99 11.29 15.26
C GLN A 119 -7.72 12.35 14.20
N ILE A 120 -8.76 12.95 13.63
CA ILE A 120 -8.62 14.03 12.64
C ILE A 120 -7.99 15.29 13.30
N GLU A 121 -8.48 15.68 14.49
CA GLU A 121 -7.91 16.79 15.25
C GLU A 121 -6.43 16.55 15.61
N ASN A 122 -6.08 15.35 16.06
CA ASN A 122 -4.71 14.97 16.37
C ASN A 122 -3.81 15.03 15.13
N ALA A 123 -4.29 14.58 13.96
CA ALA A 123 -3.54 14.65 12.72
C ALA A 123 -3.29 16.11 12.29
N LYS A 124 -4.32 16.96 12.38
CA LYS A 124 -4.20 18.41 12.11
C LYS A 124 -3.24 19.09 13.09
N ALA A 125 -3.33 18.78 14.38
CA ALA A 125 -2.41 19.29 15.40
C ALA A 125 -0.96 18.86 15.18
N ALA A 126 -0.75 17.67 14.58
CA ALA A 126 0.56 17.17 14.15
C ALA A 126 1.03 17.74 12.79
N GLY A 127 0.28 18.67 12.19
CA GLY A 127 0.62 19.35 10.94
C GLY A 127 0.14 18.67 9.67
N ALA A 128 -0.79 17.71 9.77
CA ALA A 128 -1.40 17.12 8.58
C ALA A 128 -2.42 18.10 7.95
N THR A 129 -2.37 18.23 6.64
CA THR A 129 -3.35 18.97 5.84
C THR A 129 -4.62 18.15 5.61
N ASP A 130 -5.72 18.81 5.25
CA ASP A 130 -6.95 18.09 4.87
C ASP A 130 -6.74 17.17 3.67
N LYS A 131 -5.85 17.55 2.73
CA LYS A 131 -5.48 16.72 1.57
C LYS A 131 -4.73 15.45 2.01
N GLU A 132 -3.77 15.55 2.92
CA GLU A 132 -3.02 14.40 3.44
C GLU A 132 -3.93 13.44 4.22
N ILE A 133 -4.88 13.96 4.99
CA ILE A 133 -5.89 13.15 5.69
C ILE A 133 -6.82 12.46 4.68
N HIS A 134 -7.32 13.21 3.68
CA HIS A 134 -8.13 12.65 2.59
C HIS A 134 -7.40 11.50 1.89
N ASP A 135 -6.16 11.72 1.48
CA ASP A 135 -5.38 10.72 0.74
C ASP A 135 -5.06 9.51 1.62
N THR A 136 -4.76 9.71 2.90
CA THR A 136 -4.56 8.60 3.85
C THR A 136 -5.79 7.71 3.94
N VAL A 137 -6.99 8.30 4.06
CA VAL A 137 -8.26 7.56 4.10
C VAL A 137 -8.48 6.81 2.79
N LEU A 138 -8.23 7.46 1.64
CA LEU A 138 -8.45 6.86 0.34
C LEU A 138 -7.43 5.76 0.03
N ILE A 139 -6.15 5.95 0.35
CA ILE A 139 -5.12 4.89 0.24
C ILE A 139 -5.52 3.69 1.11
N ALA A 140 -5.90 3.91 2.35
CA ALA A 140 -6.28 2.83 3.25
C ALA A 140 -7.50 2.04 2.73
N ALA A 141 -8.51 2.73 2.21
CA ALA A 141 -9.70 2.09 1.61
C ALA A 141 -9.35 1.31 0.34
N ALA A 142 -8.55 1.89 -0.56
CA ALA A 142 -8.09 1.25 -1.79
C ALA A 142 -7.28 -0.02 -1.48
N PHE A 143 -6.38 0.04 -0.48
CA PHE A 143 -5.59 -1.13 -0.09
C PHE A 143 -6.42 -2.21 0.59
N CYS A 144 -7.48 -1.87 1.32
CA CYS A 144 -8.46 -2.86 1.75
C CYS A 144 -9.12 -3.58 0.56
N MET A 145 -9.42 -2.87 -0.52
CA MET A 145 -9.94 -3.46 -1.75
C MET A 145 -8.89 -4.34 -2.45
N PHE A 146 -7.67 -3.84 -2.69
CA PHE A 146 -6.61 -4.57 -3.38
C PHE A 146 -6.22 -5.84 -2.63
N ASN A 147 -6.08 -5.77 -1.30
CA ASN A 147 -5.74 -6.93 -0.48
C ASN A 147 -6.81 -8.02 -0.59
N ARG A 148 -8.10 -7.66 -0.46
CA ARG A 148 -9.21 -8.61 -0.61
C ARG A 148 -9.29 -9.20 -2.01
N TYR A 149 -8.90 -8.46 -3.03
CA TYR A 149 -8.85 -8.97 -4.41
C TYR A 149 -7.76 -10.04 -4.57
N VAL A 150 -6.57 -9.82 -4.00
CA VAL A 150 -5.46 -10.79 -3.99
C VAL A 150 -5.82 -12.03 -3.18
N ASP A 151 -6.23 -11.83 -1.93
CA ASP A 151 -6.42 -12.91 -0.96
C ASP A 151 -7.73 -13.68 -1.24
N GLY A 152 -8.78 -13.00 -1.71
CA GLY A 152 -10.06 -13.61 -2.06
C GLY A 152 -9.98 -14.57 -3.26
N LEU A 153 -8.95 -14.41 -4.10
CA LEU A 153 -8.65 -15.35 -5.19
C LEU A 153 -7.55 -16.35 -4.85
N ALA A 154 -6.97 -16.27 -3.63
CA ALA A 154 -5.88 -17.12 -3.16
C ALA A 154 -4.69 -17.18 -4.13
N THR A 155 -4.30 -16.04 -4.67
CA THR A 155 -3.14 -15.97 -5.57
C THR A 155 -1.86 -16.23 -4.80
N TRP A 156 -0.92 -16.95 -5.40
CA TRP A 156 0.35 -17.25 -4.76
C TRP A 156 1.25 -16.01 -4.68
N ALA A 157 2.20 -16.04 -3.76
CA ALA A 157 3.17 -14.96 -3.56
C ALA A 157 4.57 -15.56 -3.34
N PRO A 158 5.63 -14.96 -3.93
CA PRO A 158 7.00 -15.37 -3.64
C PRO A 158 7.30 -15.26 -2.14
N GLU A 159 7.85 -16.32 -1.56
CA GLU A 159 8.20 -16.33 -0.12
C GLU A 159 9.48 -15.54 0.16
N ASP A 160 10.41 -15.52 -0.80
CA ASP A 160 11.68 -14.79 -0.67
C ASP A 160 11.45 -13.28 -0.74
N LYS A 161 11.72 -12.59 0.35
CA LYS A 161 11.58 -11.13 0.47
C LYS A 161 12.55 -10.37 -0.44
N THR A 162 13.66 -10.96 -0.88
CA THR A 162 14.60 -10.31 -1.81
C THR A 162 13.95 -10.01 -3.16
N TYR A 163 13.04 -10.86 -3.62
CA TYR A 163 12.22 -10.65 -4.81
C TYR A 163 11.53 -9.28 -4.80
N TYR A 164 10.96 -8.90 -3.66
CA TYR A 164 10.20 -7.65 -3.55
C TYR A 164 11.11 -6.43 -3.51
N ILE A 165 12.28 -6.53 -2.88
CA ILE A 165 13.27 -5.46 -2.79
C ILE A 165 13.88 -5.18 -4.17
N GLU A 166 14.25 -6.22 -4.91
CA GLU A 166 14.82 -6.09 -6.26
C GLU A 166 13.79 -5.48 -7.23
N ARG A 167 12.56 -5.95 -7.19
CA ARG A 167 11.48 -5.41 -8.03
C ARG A 167 11.05 -3.99 -7.64
N ALA A 168 11.25 -3.58 -6.39
CA ALA A 168 10.85 -2.24 -5.94
C ALA A 168 11.56 -1.14 -6.75
N LYS A 169 12.84 -1.30 -7.04
CA LYS A 169 13.61 -0.34 -7.86
C LYS A 169 12.99 -0.20 -9.26
N GLN A 170 12.78 -1.30 -9.94
CA GLN A 170 12.16 -1.30 -11.26
C GLN A 170 10.75 -0.69 -11.22
N ARG A 171 9.93 -1.08 -10.23
CA ARG A 171 8.57 -0.55 -10.07
C ARG A 171 8.55 0.94 -9.76
N ALA A 172 9.52 1.42 -8.99
CA ALA A 172 9.68 2.85 -8.70
C ALA A 172 9.94 3.68 -9.96
N GLU A 173 10.62 3.12 -10.96
CA GLU A 173 10.87 3.76 -12.24
C GLU A 173 9.65 3.66 -13.18
N GLU A 174 9.07 2.45 -13.34
CA GLU A 174 7.99 2.17 -14.28
C GLU A 174 6.62 2.75 -13.86
N GLY A 175 6.34 2.83 -12.54
CA GLY A 175 5.03 3.20 -12.00
C GLY A 175 3.97 2.11 -12.14
N TYR A 176 2.72 2.50 -11.98
CA TYR A 176 1.56 1.59 -12.04
C TYR A 176 0.79 1.71 -13.36
N ALA A 177 0.64 2.94 -13.91
CA ALA A 177 -0.19 3.19 -15.10
C ALA A 177 0.35 2.52 -16.37
N GLY A 178 1.68 2.39 -16.51
CA GLY A 178 2.34 1.68 -17.62
C GLY A 178 2.53 0.19 -17.40
N TYR A 179 1.89 -0.37 -16.38
CA TYR A 179 2.11 -1.73 -15.95
C TYR A 179 1.60 -2.77 -16.95
N ASP A 180 2.51 -3.58 -17.44
CA ASP A 180 2.23 -4.80 -18.19
C ASP A 180 2.39 -6.01 -17.26
N ALA A 181 1.29 -6.70 -16.98
CA ALA A 181 1.28 -7.86 -16.08
C ALA A 181 2.21 -8.99 -16.55
N SER A 182 2.55 -9.03 -17.84
CA SER A 182 3.42 -10.05 -18.44
C SER A 182 4.92 -9.82 -18.19
N LYS A 183 5.31 -8.61 -17.77
CA LYS A 183 6.69 -8.22 -17.41
C LYS A 183 6.91 -8.28 -15.93
#